data_e6ed8a12f2ef1c7f2f09976b92905dfd
#
_entry.id   e6ed8a12f2ef1c7f2f09976b92905dfd
#
_cell.length_a   1.000
_cell.length_b   1.000
_cell.length_c   1.000
_cell.angle_alpha   90.00
_cell.angle_beta   90.00
_cell.angle_gamma   90.00
#
_symmetry.space_group_name_H-M   'P 1'
#
loop_
_entity.id
_entity.type
_entity.pdbx_description
1 polymer ?
#
loop_
_entity_poly.entity_id
_entity_poly.type
_entity_poly.pdbx_seq_one_letter_code
_entity_poly.pdbx_strand_id
1 'polypeptide(L)'
;VRAIDKVHELRKSIHIRSSAPRRAYMNRIRRPKKILKIIEEKNPATSILYEARRAYVVSLACAFEIFWRELVKSSIDDANIDQTKLQGLESIKMSMRELAGVFRHNMTLGELISCSFSFQGVEQVNKAISVLLGIDAFSEYRTYKFQFYTVDSETKDFVALVPTCFGPEALKRSKFINQCFEIRHDSVHNTGTRFRVKPDLIHRMEDALWLFNLTFGIFAEKKFTELITKSYT
;
A
#
# COMPACT_ATOMS: atom_id res chain seq x y z
N VAL A 1 -20.93 24.85 13.49
CA VAL A 1 -19.85 23.81 13.59
C VAL A 1 -18.54 24.52 13.27
N ARG A 2 -17.64 24.63 14.27
CA ARG A 2 -16.36 25.35 14.12
C ARG A 2 -15.49 24.64 13.10
N ALA A 3 -14.70 25.39 12.32
CA ALA A 3 -13.79 24.83 11.30
C ALA A 3 -12.84 23.76 11.88
N ILE A 4 -12.48 23.90 13.16
CA ILE A 4 -11.67 22.93 13.94
C ILE A 4 -12.36 21.58 14.07
N ASP A 5 -13.68 21.52 14.30
CA ASP A 5 -14.41 20.25 14.45
C ASP A 5 -14.46 19.50 13.11
N LYS A 6 -14.61 20.23 11.99
CA LYS A 6 -14.54 19.64 10.64
C LYS A 6 -13.14 19.07 10.32
N VAL A 7 -12.08 19.77 10.72
CA VAL A 7 -10.70 19.28 10.54
C VAL A 7 -10.45 18.05 11.41
N HIS A 8 -11.04 17.98 12.59
CA HIS A 8 -10.93 16.83 13.49
C HIS A 8 -11.68 15.60 12.94
N GLU A 9 -12.85 15.78 12.36
CA GLU A 9 -13.60 14.70 11.70
C GLU A 9 -12.90 14.21 10.42
N LEU A 10 -12.39 15.12 9.59
CA LEU A 10 -11.55 14.78 8.46
C LEU A 10 -10.28 14.01 8.88
N ARG A 11 -9.62 14.42 9.95
CA ARG A 11 -8.46 13.70 10.50
C ARG A 11 -8.84 12.32 11.04
N LYS A 12 -9.96 12.18 11.70
CA LYS A 12 -10.48 10.86 12.14
C LYS A 12 -10.79 9.97 10.94
N SER A 13 -11.42 10.49 9.90
CA SER A 13 -11.73 9.73 8.68
C SER A 13 -10.47 9.29 7.94
N ILE A 14 -9.48 10.17 7.76
CA ILE A 14 -8.19 9.85 7.15
C ILE A 14 -7.44 8.80 7.99
N HIS A 15 -7.42 8.94 9.30
CA HIS A 15 -6.75 7.98 10.19
C HIS A 15 -7.45 6.62 10.20
N ILE A 16 -8.77 6.58 10.12
CA ILE A 16 -9.54 5.34 10.02
C ILE A 16 -9.30 4.65 8.67
N ARG A 17 -9.22 5.39 7.57
CA ARG A 17 -8.96 4.83 6.22
C ARG A 17 -7.56 4.23 6.12
N SER A 18 -6.53 4.99 6.48
CA SER A 18 -5.16 4.48 6.42
C SER A 18 -4.91 3.31 7.38
N SER A 19 -5.67 3.23 8.46
CA SER A 19 -5.51 2.15 9.44
C SER A 19 -6.04 0.80 8.95
N ALA A 20 -7.05 0.75 8.07
CA ALA A 20 -7.61 -0.50 7.58
C ALA A 20 -6.69 -1.26 6.60
N PRO A 21 -6.17 -0.65 5.51
CA PRO A 21 -5.18 -1.29 4.64
C PRO A 21 -3.90 -1.68 5.38
N ARG A 22 -3.41 -0.84 6.30
CA ARG A 22 -2.22 -1.14 7.10
C ARG A 22 -2.45 -2.29 8.06
N ARG A 23 -3.59 -2.34 8.75
CA ARG A 23 -3.94 -3.48 9.62
C ARG A 23 -4.07 -4.76 8.82
N ALA A 24 -4.69 -4.72 7.66
CA ALA A 24 -4.81 -5.86 6.76
C ALA A 24 -3.42 -6.37 6.33
N TYR A 25 -2.51 -5.47 5.94
CA TYR A 25 -1.12 -5.78 5.64
C TYR A 25 -0.40 -6.44 6.83
N MET A 26 -0.42 -5.79 8.00
CA MET A 26 0.25 -6.31 9.20
C MET A 26 -0.29 -7.67 9.64
N ASN A 27 -1.60 -7.88 9.58
CA ASN A 27 -2.20 -9.15 9.94
C ASN A 27 -1.79 -10.28 8.99
N ARG A 28 -1.61 -9.98 7.69
CA ARG A 28 -1.19 -10.98 6.71
C ARG A 28 0.26 -11.40 6.85
N ILE A 29 1.15 -10.52 7.28
CA ILE A 29 2.57 -10.86 7.47
C ILE A 29 2.87 -11.43 8.86
N ARG A 30 2.08 -11.11 9.88
CA ARG A 30 2.33 -11.49 11.27
C ARG A 30 2.40 -13.00 11.47
N ARG A 31 1.44 -13.74 10.91
CA ARG A 31 1.40 -15.20 11.06
C ARG A 31 2.52 -15.90 10.30
N PRO A 32 2.77 -15.62 9.01
CA PRO A 32 3.91 -16.17 8.29
C PRO A 32 5.26 -15.84 8.96
N LYS A 33 5.45 -14.62 9.47
CA LYS A 33 6.65 -14.21 10.20
C LYS A 33 6.85 -15.04 11.47
N LYS A 34 5.78 -15.28 12.23
CA LYS A 34 5.83 -16.13 13.42
C LYS A 34 6.19 -17.58 13.08
N ILE A 35 5.63 -18.12 12.00
CA ILE A 35 5.95 -19.47 11.52
C ILE A 35 7.43 -19.57 11.12
N LEU A 36 7.94 -18.61 10.34
CA LEU A 36 9.34 -18.57 9.95
C LEU A 36 10.25 -18.57 11.19
N LYS A 37 9.96 -17.71 12.17
CA LYS A 37 10.73 -17.63 13.41
C LYS A 37 10.78 -18.98 14.16
N ILE A 38 9.63 -19.67 14.29
CA ILE A 38 9.57 -20.98 14.93
C ILE A 38 10.41 -22.03 14.17
N ILE A 39 10.40 -21.98 12.83
CA ILE A 39 11.21 -22.88 12.01
C ILE A 39 12.69 -22.58 12.18
N GLU A 40 13.10 -21.33 12.17
CA GLU A 40 14.49 -20.91 12.38
C GLU A 40 15.03 -21.32 13.76
N GLU A 41 14.21 -21.17 14.81
CA GLU A 41 14.58 -21.58 16.17
C GLU A 41 14.80 -23.09 16.33
N LYS A 42 14.11 -23.91 15.50
CA LYS A 42 14.30 -25.36 15.50
C LYS A 42 15.51 -25.85 14.73
N ASN A 43 16.25 -24.94 14.08
CA ASN A 43 17.44 -25.24 13.29
C ASN A 43 17.28 -26.47 12.36
N PRO A 44 16.28 -26.47 11.46
CA PRO A 44 15.97 -27.60 10.60
C PRO A 44 17.03 -27.77 9.51
N ALA A 45 16.90 -28.83 8.71
CA ALA A 45 17.72 -29.02 7.52
C ALA A 45 17.67 -27.77 6.63
N THR A 46 18.80 -27.42 6.04
CA THR A 46 19.00 -26.19 5.24
C THR A 46 17.95 -26.00 4.15
N SER A 47 17.50 -27.09 3.52
CA SER A 47 16.45 -27.06 2.49
C SER A 47 15.11 -26.59 3.03
N ILE A 48 14.70 -27.08 4.22
CA ILE A 48 13.44 -26.66 4.87
C ILE A 48 13.50 -25.17 5.22
N LEU A 49 14.65 -24.70 5.70
CA LEU A 49 14.85 -23.31 6.07
C LEU A 49 14.73 -22.38 4.85
N TYR A 50 15.29 -22.77 3.70
CA TYR A 50 15.18 -21.98 2.47
C TYR A 50 13.76 -21.94 1.96
N GLU A 51 13.03 -23.05 1.99
CA GLU A 51 11.61 -23.08 1.59
C GLU A 51 10.75 -22.24 2.52
N ALA A 52 10.98 -22.27 3.83
CA ALA A 52 10.27 -21.44 4.80
C ALA A 52 10.51 -19.94 4.55
N ARG A 53 11.74 -19.54 4.29
CA ARG A 53 12.09 -18.14 3.95
C ARG A 53 11.45 -17.70 2.63
N ARG A 54 11.50 -18.56 1.62
CA ARG A 54 10.85 -18.32 0.32
C ARG A 54 9.34 -18.14 0.48
N ALA A 55 8.66 -19.02 1.20
CA ALA A 55 7.23 -18.92 1.49
C ALA A 55 6.89 -17.61 2.23
N TYR A 56 7.77 -17.18 3.13
CA TYR A 56 7.62 -15.90 3.81
C TYR A 56 7.73 -14.70 2.84
N VAL A 57 8.71 -14.69 1.94
CA VAL A 57 8.85 -13.64 0.92
C VAL A 57 7.64 -13.59 -0.01
N VAL A 58 7.13 -14.75 -0.43
CA VAL A 58 5.86 -14.81 -1.19
C VAL A 58 4.71 -14.16 -0.42
N SER A 59 4.64 -14.41 0.88
CA SER A 59 3.62 -13.80 1.76
C SER A 59 3.77 -12.28 1.84
N LEU A 60 5.01 -11.75 1.85
CA LEU A 60 5.27 -10.31 1.81
C LEU A 60 4.79 -9.68 0.50
N ALA A 61 5.08 -10.29 -0.64
CA ALA A 61 4.62 -9.82 -1.95
C ALA A 61 3.08 -9.81 -2.05
N CYS A 62 2.41 -10.88 -1.59
CA CYS A 62 0.95 -10.94 -1.54
C CYS A 62 0.35 -9.87 -0.62
N ALA A 63 0.97 -9.63 0.54
CA ALA A 63 0.51 -8.61 1.47
C ALA A 63 0.63 -7.20 0.88
N PHE A 64 1.69 -6.93 0.10
CA PHE A 64 1.87 -5.68 -0.63
C PHE A 64 0.76 -5.44 -1.66
N GLU A 65 0.46 -6.43 -2.52
CA GLU A 65 -0.62 -6.31 -3.50
C GLU A 65 -1.96 -6.00 -2.85
N ILE A 66 -2.26 -6.70 -1.75
CA ILE A 66 -3.52 -6.52 -1.03
C ILE A 66 -3.59 -5.15 -0.38
N PHE A 67 -2.47 -4.67 0.21
CA PHE A 67 -2.42 -3.33 0.78
C PHE A 67 -2.83 -2.27 -0.25
N TRP A 68 -2.22 -2.30 -1.44
CA TRP A 68 -2.49 -1.31 -2.49
C TRP A 68 -3.89 -1.44 -3.09
N ARG A 69 -4.38 -2.68 -3.24
CA ARG A 69 -5.75 -2.93 -3.68
C ARG A 69 -6.77 -2.35 -2.70
N GLU A 70 -6.60 -2.64 -1.41
CA GLU A 70 -7.49 -2.12 -0.37
C GLU A 70 -7.39 -0.61 -0.21
N LEU A 71 -6.20 -0.02 -0.38
CA LEU A 71 -6.02 1.42 -0.32
C LEU A 71 -6.77 2.11 -1.49
N VAL A 72 -6.58 1.66 -2.71
CA VAL A 72 -7.27 2.20 -3.89
C VAL A 72 -8.78 2.01 -3.74
N LYS A 73 -9.22 0.79 -3.39
CA LYS A 73 -10.64 0.50 -3.16
C LYS A 73 -11.24 1.46 -2.13
N SER A 74 -10.67 1.53 -0.95
CA SER A 74 -11.21 2.37 0.14
C SER A 74 -11.18 3.85 -0.18
N SER A 75 -10.19 4.31 -0.96
CA SER A 75 -10.11 5.70 -1.39
C SER A 75 -11.20 6.07 -2.40
N ILE A 76 -11.54 5.15 -3.31
CA ILE A 76 -12.56 5.40 -4.35
C ILE A 76 -13.97 5.22 -3.80
N ASP A 77 -14.18 4.24 -2.91
CA ASP A 77 -15.48 3.97 -2.30
C ASP A 77 -15.86 4.98 -1.22
N ASP A 78 -14.99 5.95 -0.95
CA ASP A 78 -15.34 7.03 -0.04
C ASP A 78 -16.45 7.90 -0.62
N ALA A 79 -17.54 8.00 0.13
CA ALA A 79 -18.73 8.75 -0.27
C ALA A 79 -18.47 10.25 -0.55
N ASN A 80 -17.35 10.79 -0.07
CA ASN A 80 -17.01 12.21 -0.25
C ASN A 80 -16.10 12.47 -1.45
N ILE A 81 -15.61 11.42 -2.14
CA ILE A 81 -14.78 11.61 -3.33
C ILE A 81 -15.65 12.01 -4.51
N ASP A 82 -15.26 13.08 -5.16
CA ASP A 82 -15.79 13.47 -6.46
C ASP A 82 -15.20 12.55 -7.54
N GLN A 83 -15.95 11.51 -7.88
CA GLN A 83 -15.54 10.51 -8.85
C GLN A 83 -15.30 11.09 -10.25
N THR A 84 -15.90 12.24 -10.58
CA THR A 84 -15.68 12.91 -11.87
C THR A 84 -14.27 13.47 -12.03
N LYS A 85 -13.57 13.65 -10.93
CA LYS A 85 -12.15 14.09 -10.91
C LYS A 85 -11.14 12.96 -11.05
N LEU A 86 -11.58 11.71 -11.03
CA LEU A 86 -10.71 10.55 -11.25
C LEU A 86 -10.46 10.38 -12.75
N GLN A 87 -9.38 10.96 -13.24
CA GLN A 87 -9.07 11.00 -14.69
C GLN A 87 -8.90 9.59 -15.31
N GLY A 88 -8.44 8.62 -14.50
CA GLY A 88 -8.21 7.27 -14.98
C GLY A 88 -9.47 6.45 -15.26
N LEU A 89 -10.66 6.90 -14.83
CA LEU A 89 -11.90 6.17 -15.06
C LEU A 89 -12.23 6.04 -16.54
N GLU A 90 -11.95 7.06 -17.33
CA GLU A 90 -12.21 7.06 -18.78
C GLU A 90 -11.35 6.03 -19.54
N SER A 91 -10.21 5.64 -18.97
CA SER A 91 -9.31 4.65 -19.53
C SER A 91 -9.71 3.20 -19.25
N ILE A 92 -10.63 2.97 -18.30
CA ILE A 92 -11.07 1.64 -17.90
C ILE A 92 -12.16 1.16 -18.86
N LYS A 93 -11.75 0.28 -19.80
CA LYS A 93 -12.68 -0.37 -20.72
C LYS A 93 -13.30 -1.58 -20.04
N MET A 94 -14.62 -1.61 -19.96
CA MET A 94 -15.38 -2.76 -19.49
C MET A 94 -16.26 -3.33 -20.58
N SER A 95 -16.33 -4.65 -20.66
CA SER A 95 -17.32 -5.34 -21.46
C SER A 95 -18.69 -5.31 -20.77
N MET A 96 -19.77 -5.42 -21.54
CA MET A 96 -21.13 -5.55 -21.00
C MET A 96 -21.26 -6.76 -20.05
N ARG A 97 -20.49 -7.82 -20.27
CA ARG A 97 -20.46 -9.00 -19.40
C ARG A 97 -19.88 -8.69 -18.03
N GLU A 98 -18.78 -7.94 -17.98
CA GLU A 98 -18.16 -7.49 -16.72
C GLU A 98 -19.10 -6.53 -15.98
N LEU A 99 -19.72 -5.60 -16.69
CA LEU A 99 -20.70 -4.70 -16.10
C LEU A 99 -21.90 -5.46 -15.49
N ALA A 100 -22.43 -6.45 -16.20
CA ALA A 100 -23.48 -7.32 -15.68
C ALA A 100 -23.02 -8.12 -14.44
N GLY A 101 -21.72 -8.50 -14.38
CA GLY A 101 -21.10 -9.11 -13.22
C GLY A 101 -21.07 -8.19 -12.01
N VAL A 102 -20.72 -6.92 -12.21
CA VAL A 102 -20.73 -5.87 -11.17
C VAL A 102 -22.09 -5.76 -10.50
N PHE A 103 -23.14 -5.62 -11.30
CA PHE A 103 -24.52 -5.54 -10.79
C PHE A 103 -24.97 -6.83 -10.09
N ARG A 104 -24.63 -7.98 -10.63
CA ARG A 104 -25.02 -9.30 -10.05
C ARG A 104 -24.37 -9.54 -8.68
N HIS A 105 -23.16 -9.07 -8.48
CA HIS A 105 -22.37 -9.31 -7.27
C HIS A 105 -22.32 -8.11 -6.32
N ASN A 106 -23.10 -7.06 -6.57
CA ASN A 106 -23.11 -5.81 -5.79
C ASN A 106 -21.69 -5.27 -5.54
N MET A 107 -20.82 -5.33 -6.56
CA MET A 107 -19.47 -4.81 -6.47
C MET A 107 -19.48 -3.28 -6.38
N THR A 108 -18.60 -2.73 -5.56
CA THR A 108 -18.39 -1.29 -5.50
C THR A 108 -17.52 -0.81 -6.68
N LEU A 109 -17.55 0.49 -6.94
CA LEU A 109 -16.69 1.10 -7.96
C LEU A 109 -15.21 0.92 -7.59
N GLY A 110 -14.86 1.08 -6.32
CA GLY A 110 -13.49 0.88 -5.83
C GLY A 110 -13.01 -0.56 -5.97
N GLU A 111 -13.89 -1.56 -5.75
CA GLU A 111 -13.58 -2.96 -6.00
C GLU A 111 -13.25 -3.19 -7.48
N LEU A 112 -14.10 -2.72 -8.36
CA LEU A 112 -13.92 -2.85 -9.79
C LEU A 112 -12.60 -2.23 -10.26
N ILE A 113 -12.37 -0.96 -9.89
CA ILE A 113 -11.17 -0.22 -10.29
C ILE A 113 -9.93 -0.88 -9.70
N SER A 114 -9.94 -1.25 -8.41
CA SER A 114 -8.79 -1.89 -7.78
C SER A 114 -8.43 -3.25 -8.39
N CYS A 115 -9.41 -3.96 -8.96
CA CYS A 115 -9.17 -5.19 -9.70
C CYS A 115 -8.65 -4.97 -11.13
N SER A 116 -8.86 -3.77 -11.72
CA SER A 116 -8.41 -3.44 -13.07
C SER A 116 -6.91 -3.11 -13.13
N PHE A 117 -6.27 -2.86 -11.98
CA PHE A 117 -4.84 -2.59 -11.90
C PHE A 117 -4.06 -3.77 -11.32
N SER A 118 -2.84 -3.94 -11.83
CA SER A 118 -1.85 -4.82 -11.21
C SER A 118 -1.07 -4.03 -10.16
N PHE A 119 -0.80 -4.66 -9.00
CA PHE A 119 0.05 -4.10 -7.94
C PHE A 119 1.29 -4.97 -7.69
N GLN A 120 1.78 -5.66 -8.72
CA GLN A 120 2.89 -6.62 -8.63
C GLN A 120 4.26 -5.93 -8.68
N GLY A 121 4.40 -4.80 -8.05
CA GLY A 121 5.64 -4.04 -7.95
C GLY A 121 5.40 -2.56 -7.84
N VAL A 122 6.48 -1.84 -7.58
CA VAL A 122 6.46 -0.41 -7.28
C VAL A 122 6.03 0.41 -8.49
N GLU A 123 6.47 0.02 -9.70
CA GLU A 123 6.13 0.70 -10.95
C GLU A 123 4.63 0.54 -11.30
N GLN A 124 4.06 -0.64 -11.05
CA GLN A 124 2.64 -0.88 -11.29
C GLN A 124 1.78 -0.06 -10.32
N VAL A 125 2.22 0.06 -9.06
CA VAL A 125 1.57 0.94 -8.08
C VAL A 125 1.65 2.40 -8.54
N ASN A 126 2.84 2.86 -8.96
CA ASN A 126 3.00 4.21 -9.51
C ASN A 126 2.06 4.46 -10.68
N LYS A 127 2.03 3.54 -11.64
CA LYS A 127 1.16 3.64 -12.81
C LYS A 127 -0.32 3.74 -12.42
N ALA A 128 -0.77 2.90 -11.50
CA ALA A 128 -2.16 2.92 -11.03
C ALA A 128 -2.52 4.26 -10.38
N ILE A 129 -1.70 4.73 -9.44
CA ILE A 129 -1.93 6.00 -8.74
C ILE A 129 -1.84 7.19 -9.71
N SER A 130 -0.85 7.20 -10.60
CA SER A 130 -0.68 8.27 -11.60
C SER A 130 -1.87 8.36 -12.55
N VAL A 131 -2.37 7.22 -13.05
CA VAL A 131 -3.53 7.17 -13.95
C VAL A 131 -4.79 7.65 -13.22
N LEU A 132 -5.05 7.18 -12.00
CA LEU A 132 -6.25 7.53 -11.25
C LEU A 132 -6.29 9.02 -10.87
N LEU A 133 -5.15 9.60 -10.54
CA LEU A 133 -5.06 10.98 -10.09
C LEU A 133 -4.70 11.98 -11.21
N GLY A 134 -4.30 11.49 -12.39
CA GLY A 134 -3.85 12.34 -13.50
C GLY A 134 -2.56 13.09 -13.23
N ILE A 135 -1.66 12.52 -12.45
CA ILE A 135 -0.38 13.14 -12.04
C ILE A 135 0.80 12.21 -12.32
N ASP A 136 2.01 12.73 -12.30
CA ASP A 136 3.21 11.89 -12.14
C ASP A 136 3.44 11.65 -10.64
N ALA A 137 2.87 10.55 -10.13
CA ALA A 137 2.86 10.29 -8.71
C ALA A 137 4.26 10.15 -8.11
N PHE A 138 5.22 9.55 -8.82
CA PHE A 138 6.60 9.43 -8.31
C PHE A 138 7.35 10.76 -8.33
N SER A 139 7.14 11.60 -9.33
CA SER A 139 7.74 12.92 -9.39
C SER A 139 7.27 13.77 -8.21
N GLU A 140 5.98 13.81 -7.96
CA GLU A 140 5.43 14.55 -6.83
C GLU A 140 5.84 13.94 -5.48
N TYR A 141 5.84 12.62 -5.35
CA TYR A 141 6.24 11.93 -4.14
C TYR A 141 7.70 12.18 -3.75
N ARG A 142 8.61 12.29 -4.73
CA ARG A 142 10.03 12.58 -4.47
C ARG A 142 10.26 13.88 -3.70
N THR A 143 9.41 14.87 -3.92
CA THR A 143 9.52 16.20 -3.30
C THR A 143 8.52 16.41 -2.16
N TYR A 144 7.62 15.43 -1.94
CA TYR A 144 6.58 15.53 -0.94
C TYR A 144 7.16 15.57 0.48
N LYS A 145 6.79 16.60 1.24
CA LYS A 145 7.20 16.78 2.63
C LYS A 145 6.11 16.30 3.57
N PHE A 146 6.44 15.31 4.36
CA PHE A 146 5.56 14.79 5.41
C PHE A 146 5.66 15.65 6.65
N GLN A 147 4.55 16.16 7.12
CA GLN A 147 4.46 16.84 8.39
C GLN A 147 4.02 15.85 9.45
N PHE A 148 4.89 15.59 10.40
CA PHE A 148 4.58 14.79 11.58
C PHE A 148 4.39 15.69 12.80
N TYR A 149 3.62 15.18 13.76
CA TYR A 149 3.42 15.82 15.02
C TYR A 149 3.77 14.84 16.13
N THR A 150 4.41 15.32 17.16
CA THR A 150 4.58 14.61 18.42
C THR A 150 3.74 15.29 19.49
N VAL A 151 3.47 14.57 20.58
CA VAL A 151 2.81 15.16 21.75
C VAL A 151 3.92 15.56 22.72
N ASP A 152 3.98 16.82 23.06
CA ASP A 152 4.86 17.29 24.12
C ASP A 152 4.50 16.59 25.43
N SER A 153 5.49 16.07 26.13
CA SER A 153 5.28 15.28 27.36
C SER A 153 4.77 16.12 28.52
N GLU A 154 5.10 17.41 28.55
CA GLU A 154 4.75 18.33 29.63
C GLU A 154 3.43 19.05 29.38
N THR A 155 3.32 19.71 28.21
CA THR A 155 2.14 20.53 27.89
C THR A 155 0.97 19.71 27.31
N LYS A 156 1.23 18.49 26.83
CA LYS A 156 0.30 17.66 26.06
C LYS A 156 -0.15 18.26 24.74
N ASP A 157 0.53 19.30 24.28
CA ASP A 157 0.26 19.94 23.00
C ASP A 157 0.88 19.17 21.84
N PHE A 158 0.30 19.34 20.63
CA PHE A 158 0.86 18.78 19.41
C PHE A 158 1.96 19.70 18.90
N VAL A 159 3.19 19.22 18.97
CA VAL A 159 4.36 19.93 18.42
C VAL A 159 4.67 19.38 17.02
N ALA A 160 4.74 20.29 16.05
CA ALA A 160 5.10 19.94 14.69
C ALA A 160 6.60 19.59 14.61
N LEU A 161 6.89 18.41 14.08
CA LEU A 161 8.26 18.02 13.75
C LEU A 161 8.70 18.67 12.42
N VAL A 162 10.01 18.72 12.20
CA VAL A 162 10.55 19.23 10.92
C VAL A 162 9.99 18.39 9.76
N PRO A 163 9.43 19.04 8.73
CA PRO A 163 8.92 18.34 7.57
C PRO A 163 10.02 17.51 6.90
N THR A 164 9.78 16.21 6.73
CA THR A 164 10.76 15.25 6.22
C THR A 164 10.33 14.69 4.87
N CYS A 165 11.25 14.61 3.92
CA CYS A 165 11.02 14.00 2.62
C CYS A 165 11.54 12.56 2.62
N PHE A 166 10.66 11.57 2.45
CA PHE A 166 11.00 10.14 2.43
C PHE A 166 11.05 9.57 1.01
N GLY A 167 10.53 10.27 0.02
CA GLY A 167 10.39 9.78 -1.35
C GLY A 167 11.69 9.23 -1.95
N PRO A 168 12.81 9.97 -1.94
CA PRO A 168 14.06 9.49 -2.52
C PRO A 168 14.57 8.20 -1.88
N GLU A 169 14.50 8.10 -0.54
CA GLU A 169 14.97 6.91 0.17
C GLU A 169 14.06 5.70 -0.05
N ALA A 170 12.74 5.89 -0.04
CA ALA A 170 11.78 4.83 -0.31
C ALA A 170 11.94 4.29 -1.73
N LEU A 171 12.09 5.16 -2.73
CA LEU A 171 12.31 4.77 -4.13
C LEU A 171 13.67 4.08 -4.33
N LYS A 172 14.73 4.52 -3.62
CA LYS A 172 16.02 3.84 -3.65
C LYS A 172 15.92 2.40 -3.13
N ARG A 173 15.08 2.15 -2.12
CA ARG A 173 14.84 0.82 -1.56
C ARG A 173 13.87 -0.04 -2.37
N SER A 174 13.17 0.52 -3.35
CA SER A 174 12.17 -0.21 -4.18
C SER A 174 12.73 -1.45 -4.87
N LYS A 175 14.04 -1.50 -5.14
CA LYS A 175 14.72 -2.69 -5.65
C LYS A 175 14.47 -3.95 -4.80
N PHE A 176 14.39 -3.81 -3.47
CA PHE A 176 14.11 -4.94 -2.59
C PHE A 176 12.64 -5.39 -2.67
N ILE A 177 11.73 -4.47 -2.97
CA ILE A 177 10.32 -4.79 -3.26
C ILE A 177 10.23 -5.59 -4.56
N ASN A 178 10.92 -5.15 -5.63
CA ASN A 178 10.94 -5.84 -6.89
C ASN A 178 11.53 -7.26 -6.75
N GLN A 179 12.59 -7.43 -5.95
CA GLN A 179 13.14 -8.75 -5.63
C GLN A 179 12.12 -9.68 -4.92
N CYS A 180 11.21 -9.14 -4.09
CA CYS A 180 10.13 -9.97 -3.53
C CYS A 180 9.24 -10.56 -4.64
N PHE A 181 8.93 -9.76 -5.65
CA PHE A 181 8.10 -10.20 -6.77
C PHE A 181 8.83 -11.15 -7.71
N GLU A 182 10.13 -10.97 -7.94
CA GLU A 182 10.98 -11.91 -8.67
C GLU A 182 10.98 -13.28 -7.98
N ILE A 183 11.23 -13.33 -6.66
CA ILE A 183 11.21 -14.57 -5.89
C ILE A 183 9.82 -15.21 -5.92
N ARG A 184 8.75 -14.42 -5.83
CA ARG A 184 7.38 -14.94 -5.95
C ARG A 184 7.13 -15.53 -7.34
N HIS A 185 7.53 -14.83 -8.39
CA HIS A 185 7.37 -15.30 -9.77
C HIS A 185 8.09 -16.63 -9.99
N ASP A 186 9.35 -16.71 -9.56
CA ASP A 186 10.14 -17.93 -9.64
C ASP A 186 9.56 -19.06 -8.79
N SER A 187 8.93 -18.72 -7.67
CA SER A 187 8.30 -19.70 -6.78
C SER A 187 7.09 -20.37 -7.40
N VAL A 188 6.39 -19.66 -8.29
CA VAL A 188 5.17 -20.16 -8.95
C VAL A 188 5.49 -20.88 -10.26
N HIS A 189 6.47 -20.38 -11.01
CA HIS A 189 6.72 -20.83 -12.38
C HIS A 189 7.97 -21.72 -12.53
N ASN A 190 8.95 -21.58 -11.65
CA ASN A 190 10.25 -22.26 -11.74
C ASN A 190 10.50 -23.12 -10.50
N THR A 191 9.88 -24.30 -10.45
CA THR A 191 10.03 -25.25 -9.32
C THR A 191 11.47 -25.80 -9.15
N GLY A 192 12.36 -25.58 -10.14
CA GLY A 192 13.75 -26.06 -10.15
C GLY A 192 14.79 -25.06 -9.60
N THR A 193 14.49 -23.77 -9.58
CA THR A 193 15.44 -22.73 -9.15
C THR A 193 15.41 -22.60 -7.62
N ARG A 194 16.47 -23.06 -6.95
CA ARG A 194 16.65 -22.93 -5.51
C ARG A 194 17.20 -21.54 -5.17
N PHE A 195 16.34 -20.54 -5.13
CA PHE A 195 16.71 -19.22 -4.59
C PHE A 195 17.07 -19.35 -3.10
N ARG A 196 18.33 -19.10 -2.77
CA ARG A 196 18.79 -19.07 -1.37
C ARG A 196 18.51 -17.70 -0.78
N VAL A 197 17.35 -17.55 -0.15
CA VAL A 197 16.99 -16.30 0.53
C VAL A 197 17.73 -16.18 1.84
N LYS A 198 18.62 -15.18 1.95
CA LYS A 198 19.38 -14.89 3.18
C LYS A 198 18.50 -14.07 4.15
N PRO A 199 18.71 -14.21 5.50
CA PRO A 199 17.97 -13.42 6.49
C PRO A 199 18.08 -11.90 6.28
N ASP A 200 19.29 -11.40 6.01
CA ASP A 200 19.51 -9.96 5.78
C ASP A 200 18.72 -9.42 4.59
N LEU A 201 18.53 -10.24 3.55
CA LEU A 201 17.72 -9.86 2.42
C LEU A 201 16.24 -9.74 2.82
N ILE A 202 15.74 -10.65 3.65
CA ILE A 202 14.37 -10.60 4.18
C ILE A 202 14.15 -9.30 4.96
N HIS A 203 15.06 -8.94 5.86
CA HIS A 203 14.95 -7.69 6.62
C HIS A 203 14.93 -6.46 5.72
N ARG A 204 15.80 -6.41 4.70
CA ARG A 204 15.79 -5.31 3.71
C ARG A 204 14.48 -5.23 2.93
N MET A 205 13.88 -6.38 2.60
CA MET A 205 12.56 -6.44 1.95
C MET A 205 11.46 -5.95 2.88
N GLU A 206 11.44 -6.41 4.13
CA GLU A 206 10.48 -5.93 5.14
C GLU A 206 10.56 -4.42 5.33
N ASP A 207 11.76 -3.89 5.52
CA ASP A 207 11.98 -2.44 5.71
C ASP A 207 11.56 -1.63 4.48
N ALA A 208 11.89 -2.11 3.28
CA ALA A 208 11.53 -1.44 2.04
C ALA A 208 10.01 -1.42 1.84
N LEU A 209 9.34 -2.57 2.04
CA LEU A 209 7.89 -2.71 1.94
C LEU A 209 7.19 -1.83 2.97
N TRP A 210 7.67 -1.84 4.21
CA TRP A 210 7.10 -1.02 5.28
C TRP A 210 7.24 0.47 4.98
N LEU A 211 8.44 0.92 4.63
CA LEU A 211 8.71 2.33 4.33
C LEU A 211 7.86 2.82 3.14
N PHE A 212 7.84 2.05 2.05
CA PHE A 212 7.09 2.42 0.85
C PHE A 212 5.58 2.43 1.11
N ASN A 213 5.02 1.38 1.70
CA ASN A 213 3.60 1.31 2.02
C ASN A 213 3.17 2.42 2.98
N LEU A 214 4.01 2.75 3.98
CA LEU A 214 3.70 3.82 4.91
C LEU A 214 3.72 5.19 4.22
N THR A 215 4.83 5.52 3.56
CA THR A 215 5.04 6.90 3.09
C THR A 215 4.34 7.16 1.76
N PHE A 216 4.47 6.28 0.76
CA PHE A 216 3.74 6.44 -0.50
C PHE A 216 2.23 6.21 -0.32
N GLY A 217 1.83 5.35 0.63
CA GLY A 217 0.44 5.18 1.00
C GLY A 217 -0.18 6.46 1.58
N ILE A 218 0.50 7.13 2.54
CA ILE A 218 0.03 8.43 3.08
C ILE A 218 -0.04 9.50 1.98
N PHE A 219 0.97 9.55 1.10
CA PHE A 219 0.97 10.47 -0.03
C PHE A 219 -0.25 10.23 -0.93
N ALA A 220 -0.49 8.98 -1.35
CA ALA A 220 -1.61 8.62 -2.20
C ALA A 220 -2.97 8.94 -1.54
N GLU A 221 -3.15 8.55 -0.27
CA GLU A 221 -4.36 8.88 0.51
C GLU A 221 -4.61 10.39 0.56
N LYS A 222 -3.57 11.19 0.77
CA LYS A 222 -3.70 12.64 0.77
C LYS A 222 -4.14 13.17 -0.60
N LYS A 223 -3.55 12.65 -1.69
CA LYS A 223 -3.92 13.04 -3.05
C LYS A 223 -5.37 12.66 -3.37
N PHE A 224 -5.83 11.48 -2.99
CA PHE A 224 -7.24 11.12 -3.09
C PHE A 224 -8.13 12.06 -2.26
N THR A 225 -7.68 12.46 -1.07
CA THR A 225 -8.41 13.41 -0.21
C THR A 225 -8.53 14.81 -0.83
N GLU A 226 -7.57 15.23 -1.65
CA GLU A 226 -7.62 16.49 -2.41
C GLU A 226 -8.75 16.50 -3.47
N LEU A 227 -9.23 15.30 -3.88
CA LEU A 227 -10.38 15.13 -4.78
C LEU A 227 -11.74 15.19 -4.06
N ILE A 228 -11.75 15.23 -2.73
CA ILE A 228 -13.00 15.37 -1.98
C ILE A 228 -13.63 16.70 -2.37
N THR A 229 -14.90 16.66 -2.75
CA THR A 229 -15.66 17.85 -3.08
C THR A 229 -15.63 18.80 -1.89
N LYS A 230 -15.06 19.98 -2.07
CA LYS A 230 -15.24 21.11 -1.13
C LYS A 230 -16.69 21.62 -1.23
N SER A 231 -17.64 20.79 -0.92
CA SER A 231 -19.04 21.19 -0.85
C SER A 231 -19.46 21.47 0.59
N TYR A 232 -18.74 22.40 1.22
CA TYR A 232 -19.16 23.06 2.46
C TYR A 232 -18.54 24.47 2.49
N THR A 233 -18.93 25.33 1.55
CA THR A 233 -18.94 26.78 1.76
C THR A 233 -20.31 27.18 2.26
#